data_32f43429f0d4e8810fe7e18a437d4dd1
#
_entry.id   32f43429f0d4e8810fe7e18a437d4dd1
#
_cell.length_a   1.000
_cell.length_b   1.000
_cell.length_c   1.000
_cell.angle_alpha   90.00
_cell.angle_beta   90.00
_cell.angle_gamma   90.00
#
_symmetry.space_group_name_H-M   'P 1'
#
loop_
_entity.id
_entity.type
_entity.pdbx_description
1 polymer ?
#
loop_
_entity_poly.entity_id
_entity_poly.type
_entity_poly.pdbx_seq_one_letter_code
_entity_poly.pdbx_strand_id
1 'polypeptide(L)'
;MSFLELVIGVVVSAVVSAAVSLASYALLSRRLCSGPGLLWGEKEGRSRRRYVVFEVATSAEVDENDVRAAIEAAFVRLFGEVGMAESGLKLIMYDRVRRRGVIRVRAEGLQRLLAALGTVRRVGQVDAAVVPLRTAGTIRKARKYVYQ
;
A
#
# COMPACT_ATOMS: atom_id res chain seq x y z
N MET A 1 -7.02 -70.97 5.10
CA MET A 1 -7.31 -69.54 5.42
C MET A 1 -8.79 -69.45 5.66
N SER A 2 -9.20 -69.14 6.86
CA SER A 2 -10.63 -69.06 7.17
C SER A 2 -11.23 -67.79 6.63
N PHE A 3 -12.47 -67.84 6.14
CA PHE A 3 -13.22 -66.70 5.62
C PHE A 3 -13.19 -65.50 6.57
N LEU A 4 -13.06 -65.74 7.86
CA LEU A 4 -12.95 -64.74 8.89
C LEU A 4 -11.67 -63.87 8.81
N GLU A 5 -10.53 -64.53 8.51
CA GLU A 5 -9.24 -63.76 8.35
C GLU A 5 -9.26 -62.83 7.13
N LEU A 6 -9.92 -63.24 6.07
CA LEU A 6 -10.05 -62.41 4.87
C LEU A 6 -10.93 -61.18 5.12
N VAL A 7 -12.05 -61.37 5.84
CA VAL A 7 -12.95 -60.27 6.22
C VAL A 7 -12.26 -59.28 7.15
N ILE A 8 -11.52 -59.77 8.14
CA ILE A 8 -10.76 -58.91 9.08
C ILE A 8 -9.69 -58.11 8.33
N GLY A 9 -8.98 -58.70 7.35
CA GLY A 9 -7.98 -58.04 6.56
C GLY A 9 -8.56 -56.90 5.71
N VAL A 10 -9.74 -57.11 5.11
CA VAL A 10 -10.42 -56.06 4.31
C VAL A 10 -10.88 -54.89 5.16
N VAL A 11 -11.45 -55.18 6.33
CA VAL A 11 -11.93 -54.15 7.27
C VAL A 11 -10.78 -53.31 7.82
N VAL A 12 -9.67 -53.94 8.21
CA VAL A 12 -8.48 -53.24 8.70
C VAL A 12 -7.88 -52.34 7.62
N SER A 13 -7.78 -52.83 6.36
CA SER A 13 -7.29 -52.06 5.23
C SER A 13 -8.17 -50.83 4.95
N ALA A 14 -9.48 -50.97 4.99
CA ALA A 14 -10.44 -49.88 4.79
C ALA A 14 -10.31 -48.80 5.89
N VAL A 15 -10.15 -49.19 7.14
CA VAL A 15 -10.00 -48.27 8.27
C VAL A 15 -8.67 -47.51 8.18
N VAL A 16 -7.59 -48.18 7.83
CA VAL A 16 -6.27 -47.54 7.67
C VAL A 16 -6.29 -46.53 6.52
N SER A 17 -6.91 -46.88 5.37
CA SER A 17 -7.00 -45.95 4.23
C SER A 17 -7.85 -44.71 4.54
N ALA A 18 -8.95 -44.86 5.26
CA ALA A 18 -9.78 -43.76 5.73
C ALA A 18 -9.03 -42.83 6.71
N ALA A 19 -8.27 -43.38 7.63
CA ALA A 19 -7.47 -42.62 8.58
C ALA A 19 -6.36 -41.81 7.90
N VAL A 20 -5.69 -42.37 6.91
CA VAL A 20 -4.65 -41.67 6.11
C VAL A 20 -5.28 -40.54 5.28
N SER A 21 -6.46 -40.78 4.69
CA SER A 21 -7.17 -39.75 3.91
C SER A 21 -7.63 -38.59 4.80
N LEU A 22 -8.12 -38.81 5.99
CA LEU A 22 -8.51 -37.79 6.96
C LEU A 22 -7.31 -37.02 7.49
N ALA A 23 -6.18 -37.66 7.73
CA ALA A 23 -4.95 -36.99 8.15
C ALA A 23 -4.37 -36.09 7.06
N SER A 24 -4.36 -36.54 5.81
CA SER A 24 -3.90 -35.73 4.68
C SER A 24 -4.83 -34.54 4.42
N TYR A 25 -6.15 -34.73 4.57
CA TYR A 25 -7.10 -33.61 4.44
C TYR A 25 -6.93 -32.58 5.56
N ALA A 26 -6.70 -33.00 6.79
CA ALA A 26 -6.43 -32.11 7.92
C ALA A 26 -5.10 -31.34 7.78
N LEU A 27 -4.08 -31.95 7.19
CA LEU A 27 -2.81 -31.29 6.90
C LEU A 27 -2.92 -30.29 5.73
N LEU A 28 -3.66 -30.61 4.67
CA LEU A 28 -3.92 -29.70 3.56
C LEU A 28 -4.78 -28.51 3.98
N SER A 29 -5.83 -28.75 4.78
CA SER A 29 -6.69 -27.67 5.25
C SER A 29 -5.94 -26.70 6.18
N ARG A 30 -5.01 -27.19 6.99
CA ARG A 30 -4.13 -26.32 7.79
C ARG A 30 -3.19 -25.46 6.92
N ARG A 31 -2.71 -25.98 5.78
CA ARG A 31 -1.86 -25.21 4.86
C ARG A 31 -2.65 -24.22 4.01
N LEU A 32 -3.88 -24.54 3.64
CA LEU A 32 -4.78 -23.64 2.89
C LEU A 32 -5.32 -22.51 3.76
N CYS A 33 -5.50 -22.74 5.07
CA CYS A 33 -5.86 -21.67 6.02
C CYS A 33 -4.66 -20.82 6.47
N SER A 34 -3.43 -21.18 6.11
CA SER A 34 -2.23 -20.36 6.34
C SER A 34 -1.89 -19.45 5.15
N GLY A 35 -2.84 -19.18 4.27
CA GLY A 35 -2.75 -18.12 3.29
C GLY A 35 -2.56 -16.76 4.00
N PRO A 36 -1.82 -15.80 3.42
CA PRO A 36 -1.57 -14.51 4.06
C PRO A 36 -2.89 -13.86 4.42
N GLY A 37 -3.12 -13.74 5.69
CA GLY A 37 -4.35 -13.41 6.40
C GLY A 37 -5.20 -12.34 5.74
N LEU A 38 -6.33 -12.80 5.24
CA LEU A 38 -7.54 -11.99 5.07
C LEU A 38 -8.27 -11.86 6.40
N LEU A 39 -7.53 -11.76 7.50
CA LEU A 39 -8.08 -11.42 8.80
C LEU A 39 -7.87 -9.93 9.02
N TRP A 40 -8.93 -9.20 8.91
CA TRP A 40 -9.16 -7.85 9.40
C TRP A 40 -8.81 -7.79 10.90
N GLY A 41 -7.54 -7.67 11.18
CA GLY A 41 -7.00 -7.70 12.52
C GLY A 41 -5.50 -7.51 12.50
N GLU A 42 -5.01 -6.80 11.47
CA GLU A 42 -3.67 -6.26 11.52
C GLU A 42 -3.65 -5.25 12.67
N LYS A 43 -2.91 -5.60 13.75
CA LYS A 43 -2.61 -4.65 14.81
C LYS A 43 -2.34 -3.31 14.15
N GLU A 44 -3.11 -2.29 14.45
CA GLU A 44 -2.81 -0.90 14.12
C GLU A 44 -1.49 -0.52 14.79
N GLY A 45 -0.43 -1.13 14.32
CA GLY A 45 0.93 -0.66 14.51
C GLY A 45 0.92 0.73 13.92
N ARG A 46 1.09 1.75 14.77
CA ARG A 46 1.12 3.17 14.44
C ARG A 46 1.83 3.34 13.10
N SER A 47 1.04 3.43 12.02
CA SER A 47 1.56 3.45 10.65
C SER A 47 2.62 4.53 10.54
N ARG A 48 3.84 4.13 10.15
CA ARG A 48 4.97 5.03 10.07
C ARG A 48 4.69 6.07 8.99
N ARG A 49 4.77 7.34 9.37
CA ARG A 49 4.60 8.46 8.44
C ARG A 49 5.88 8.68 7.64
N ARG A 50 5.72 9.02 6.36
CA ARG A 50 6.78 9.45 5.46
C ARG A 50 6.46 10.84 4.93
N TYR A 51 7.49 11.60 4.65
CA TYR A 51 7.40 12.97 4.14
C TYR A 51 8.14 13.02 2.82
N VAL A 52 7.43 13.29 1.74
CA VAL A 52 8.01 13.42 0.39
C VAL A 52 8.18 14.89 0.11
N VAL A 53 9.41 15.29 -0.15
CA VAL A 53 9.74 16.62 -0.67
C VAL A 53 9.62 16.55 -2.18
N PHE A 54 8.90 17.49 -2.77
CA PHE A 54 8.69 17.58 -4.21
C PHE A 54 8.91 18.99 -4.72
N GLU A 55 9.14 19.11 -6.01
CA GLU A 55 9.23 20.37 -6.73
C GLU A 55 8.21 20.39 -7.87
N VAL A 56 7.61 21.55 -8.11
CA VAL A 56 6.70 21.75 -9.24
C VAL A 56 7.49 22.41 -10.36
N ALA A 57 7.76 21.65 -11.40
CA ALA A 57 8.41 22.12 -12.62
C ALA A 57 7.35 22.81 -13.51
N THR A 58 7.37 24.13 -13.53
CA THR A 58 6.44 24.96 -14.31
C THR A 58 7.08 26.33 -14.61
N SER A 59 6.62 26.99 -15.65
CA SER A 59 7.04 28.36 -16.02
C SER A 59 6.24 29.45 -15.30
N ALA A 60 5.07 29.13 -14.75
CA ALA A 60 4.17 30.09 -14.11
C ALA A 60 4.14 29.92 -12.58
N GLU A 61 3.60 30.91 -11.89
CA GLU A 61 3.29 30.79 -10.47
C GLU A 61 2.06 29.90 -10.26
N VAL A 62 2.11 29.04 -9.24
CA VAL A 62 1.06 28.10 -8.93
C VAL A 62 0.69 28.23 -7.47
N ASP A 63 -0.59 28.22 -7.18
CA ASP A 63 -1.08 28.31 -5.81
C ASP A 63 -1.02 26.96 -5.08
N GLU A 64 -0.92 27.01 -3.74
CA GLU A 64 -0.90 25.81 -2.90
C GLU A 64 -2.16 24.94 -3.07
N ASN A 65 -3.33 25.58 -3.23
CA ASN A 65 -4.58 24.89 -3.42
C ASN A 65 -4.63 24.12 -4.74
N ASP A 66 -4.11 24.74 -5.83
CA ASP A 66 -4.05 24.08 -7.13
C ASP A 66 -3.09 22.89 -7.13
N VAL A 67 -1.93 23.05 -6.47
CA VAL A 67 -0.98 21.94 -6.29
C VAL A 67 -1.61 20.79 -5.50
N ARG A 68 -2.31 21.11 -4.40
CA ARG A 68 -3.03 20.12 -3.60
C ARG A 68 -4.08 19.39 -4.43
N ALA A 69 -4.96 20.12 -5.09
CA ALA A 69 -6.03 19.55 -5.91
C ALA A 69 -5.49 18.66 -7.05
N ALA A 70 -4.42 19.09 -7.72
CA ALA A 70 -3.82 18.32 -8.80
C ALA A 70 -3.22 16.98 -8.30
N ILE A 71 -2.55 16.99 -7.16
CA ILE A 71 -1.96 15.79 -6.57
C ILE A 71 -3.04 14.83 -6.06
N GLU A 72 -4.06 15.35 -5.37
CA GLU A 72 -5.19 14.57 -4.88
C GLU A 72 -5.98 13.95 -6.05
N ALA A 73 -6.28 14.72 -7.09
CA ALA A 73 -6.95 14.23 -8.29
C ALA A 73 -6.14 13.14 -9.01
N ALA A 74 -4.82 13.31 -9.14
CA ALA A 74 -3.94 12.30 -9.74
C ALA A 74 -3.92 11.01 -8.91
N PHE A 75 -3.91 11.13 -7.58
CA PHE A 75 -3.92 9.99 -6.68
C PHE A 75 -5.27 9.23 -6.75
N VAL A 76 -6.39 9.95 -6.67
CA VAL A 76 -7.74 9.36 -6.76
C VAL A 76 -7.96 8.70 -8.12
N ARG A 77 -7.48 9.28 -9.21
CA ARG A 77 -7.58 8.70 -10.55
C ARG A 77 -6.90 7.34 -10.66
N LEU A 78 -5.78 7.11 -9.95
CA LEU A 78 -5.04 5.85 -10.00
C LEU A 78 -5.48 4.83 -8.95
N PHE A 79 -5.86 5.27 -7.76
CA PHE A 79 -6.06 4.41 -6.59
C PHE A 79 -7.44 4.54 -5.95
N GLY A 80 -8.29 5.43 -6.47
CA GLY A 80 -9.62 5.68 -5.95
C GLY A 80 -9.64 6.41 -4.60
N GLU A 81 -10.83 6.74 -4.13
CA GLU A 81 -11.04 7.42 -2.85
C GLU A 81 -10.65 6.55 -1.64
N VAL A 82 -10.88 5.25 -1.73
CA VAL A 82 -10.49 4.29 -0.68
C VAL A 82 -8.98 4.29 -0.50
N GLY A 83 -8.22 4.20 -1.61
CA GLY A 83 -6.77 4.27 -1.59
C GLY A 83 -6.24 5.60 -1.05
N MET A 84 -6.95 6.70 -1.33
CA MET A 84 -6.65 8.03 -0.78
C MET A 84 -6.82 8.07 0.75
N ALA A 85 -7.94 7.56 1.26
CA ALA A 85 -8.21 7.48 2.70
C ALA A 85 -7.20 6.60 3.43
N GLU A 86 -6.88 5.42 2.87
CA GLU A 86 -5.88 4.50 3.43
C GLU A 86 -4.48 5.10 3.47
N SER A 87 -4.07 5.83 2.43
CA SER A 87 -2.73 6.42 2.34
C SER A 87 -2.50 7.56 3.33
N GLY A 88 -3.55 8.20 3.84
CA GLY A 88 -3.48 9.34 4.75
C GLY A 88 -2.66 10.50 4.17
N LEU A 89 -2.78 10.69 2.85
CA LEU A 89 -2.10 11.75 2.11
C LEU A 89 -2.54 13.12 2.63
N LYS A 90 -1.57 14.01 2.85
CA LYS A 90 -1.82 15.39 3.23
C LYS A 90 -0.67 16.28 2.78
N LEU A 91 -0.96 17.34 2.03
CA LEU A 91 -0.02 18.43 1.79
C LEU A 91 0.22 19.17 3.11
N ILE A 92 1.48 19.32 3.52
CA ILE A 92 1.86 19.94 4.78
C ILE A 92 2.26 21.40 4.59
N MET A 93 2.98 21.69 3.51
CA MET A 93 3.44 23.01 3.16
C MET A 93 3.84 23.07 1.69
N TYR A 94 3.72 24.26 1.12
CA TYR A 94 4.20 24.58 -0.22
C TYR A 94 4.84 25.98 -0.21
N ASP A 95 6.05 26.09 -0.73
CA ASP A 95 6.75 27.37 -0.93
C ASP A 95 6.60 27.78 -2.39
N ARG A 96 5.84 28.84 -2.66
CA ARG A 96 5.56 29.33 -4.00
C ARG A 96 6.83 29.85 -4.70
N VAL A 97 7.73 30.49 -3.95
CA VAL A 97 8.95 31.07 -4.50
C VAL A 97 9.90 29.99 -4.99
N ARG A 98 10.09 28.95 -4.19
CA ARG A 98 10.94 27.81 -4.52
C ARG A 98 10.22 26.72 -5.30
N ARG A 99 8.89 26.82 -5.41
CA ARG A 99 8.02 25.81 -6.03
C ARG A 99 8.22 24.41 -5.42
N ARG A 100 8.56 24.36 -4.16
CA ARG A 100 8.81 23.12 -3.41
C ARG A 100 7.80 22.93 -2.30
N GLY A 101 7.42 21.68 -2.08
CA GLY A 101 6.49 21.35 -1.03
C GLY A 101 6.81 20.03 -0.32
N VAL A 102 6.05 19.77 0.73
CA VAL A 102 6.14 18.54 1.52
C VAL A 102 4.79 17.89 1.63
N ILE A 103 4.70 16.65 1.21
CA ILE A 103 3.52 15.79 1.39
C ILE A 103 3.80 14.76 2.45
N ARG A 104 2.86 14.59 3.37
CA ARG A 104 2.87 13.48 4.33
C ARG A 104 2.02 12.35 3.79
N VAL A 105 2.49 11.12 3.96
CA VAL A 105 1.80 9.89 3.60
C VAL A 105 2.13 8.79 4.61
N ARG A 106 1.30 7.78 4.75
CA ARG A 106 1.64 6.54 5.46
C ARG A 106 2.70 5.77 4.68
N ALA A 107 3.53 4.97 5.37
CA ALA A 107 4.62 4.23 4.72
C ALA A 107 4.13 3.30 3.61
N GLU A 108 2.97 2.67 3.81
CA GLU A 108 2.34 1.76 2.86
C GLU A 108 1.86 2.48 1.58
N GLY A 109 1.46 3.76 1.72
CA GLY A 109 1.02 4.60 0.60
C GLY A 109 2.13 5.30 -0.17
N LEU A 110 3.40 5.18 0.26
CA LEU A 110 4.52 5.91 -0.33
C LEU A 110 4.71 5.62 -1.82
N GLN A 111 4.73 4.35 -2.20
CA GLN A 111 4.91 3.96 -3.61
C GLN A 111 3.75 4.42 -4.48
N ARG A 112 2.51 4.33 -3.96
CA ARG A 112 1.32 4.85 -4.63
C ARG A 112 1.42 6.37 -4.86
N LEU A 113 1.90 7.12 -3.86
CA LEU A 113 2.12 8.56 -3.99
C LEU A 113 3.15 8.88 -5.07
N LEU A 114 4.30 8.21 -5.08
CA LEU A 114 5.34 8.45 -6.08
C LEU A 114 4.83 8.19 -7.50
N ALA A 115 4.05 7.12 -7.69
CA ALA A 115 3.40 6.84 -8.96
C ALA A 115 2.41 7.93 -9.36
N ALA A 116 1.57 8.42 -8.43
CA ALA A 116 0.62 9.49 -8.69
C ALA A 116 1.30 10.80 -9.08
N LEU A 117 2.38 11.20 -8.37
CA LEU A 117 3.14 12.40 -8.71
C LEU A 117 3.68 12.38 -10.14
N GLY A 118 4.16 11.22 -10.60
CA GLY A 118 4.65 11.03 -11.98
C GLY A 118 3.58 11.18 -13.07
N THR A 119 2.30 11.15 -12.72
CA THR A 119 1.19 11.30 -13.68
C THR A 119 0.62 12.72 -13.75
N VAL A 120 1.03 13.62 -12.86
CA VAL A 120 0.59 15.02 -12.89
C VAL A 120 1.19 15.71 -14.11
N ARG A 121 0.34 16.27 -14.97
CA ARG A 121 0.73 17.01 -16.17
C ARG A 121 0.27 18.45 -16.15
N ARG A 122 -0.65 18.78 -15.26
CA ARG A 122 -1.22 20.12 -15.15
C ARG A 122 -1.52 20.43 -13.69
N VAL A 123 -1.28 21.67 -13.28
CA VAL A 123 -1.64 22.21 -11.96
C VAL A 123 -2.44 23.48 -12.17
N GLY A 124 -3.70 23.48 -11.75
CA GLY A 124 -4.64 24.53 -12.14
C GLY A 124 -4.81 24.59 -13.65
N GLN A 125 -4.52 25.75 -14.23
CA GLN A 125 -4.62 25.99 -15.66
C GLN A 125 -3.24 25.91 -16.38
N VAL A 126 -2.17 25.56 -15.66
CA VAL A 126 -0.80 25.62 -16.18
C VAL A 126 -0.24 24.20 -16.36
N ASP A 127 0.47 23.98 -17.45
CA ASP A 127 1.23 22.76 -17.64
C ASP A 127 2.38 22.70 -16.64
N ALA A 128 2.41 21.63 -15.87
CA ALA A 128 3.36 21.44 -14.80
C ALA A 128 3.63 19.95 -14.56
N ALA A 129 4.82 19.64 -14.10
CA ALA A 129 5.17 18.30 -13.60
C ALA A 129 5.54 18.38 -12.12
N VAL A 130 5.13 17.39 -11.36
CA VAL A 130 5.49 17.27 -9.93
C VAL A 130 6.59 16.24 -9.80
N VAL A 131 7.78 16.70 -9.43
CA VAL A 131 8.99 15.88 -9.34
C VAL A 131 9.30 15.57 -7.88
N PRO A 132 9.26 14.31 -7.44
CA PRO A 132 9.70 13.95 -6.10
C PRO A 132 11.22 14.08 -5.98
N LEU A 133 11.69 14.87 -5.03
CA LEU A 133 13.12 15.11 -4.81
C LEU A 133 13.69 14.14 -3.76
N ARG A 134 13.01 14.00 -2.62
CA ARG A 134 13.51 13.21 -1.50
C ARG A 134 12.39 12.74 -0.56
N THR A 135 12.62 11.59 0.09
CA THR A 135 11.74 11.08 1.14
C THR A 135 12.44 11.15 2.49
N ALA A 136 11.74 11.64 3.51
CA ALA A 136 12.23 11.76 4.88
C ALA A 136 11.29 11.05 5.89
N GLY A 137 11.85 10.54 6.98
CA GLY A 137 11.07 9.94 8.06
C GLY A 137 10.47 10.97 9.03
N THR A 138 10.93 12.22 9.01
CA THR A 138 10.48 13.30 9.91
C THR A 138 10.27 14.60 9.15
N ILE A 139 9.29 15.39 9.62
CA ILE A 139 9.02 16.71 9.04
C ILE A 139 10.21 17.68 9.17
N ARG A 140 10.97 17.59 10.28
CA ARG A 140 12.16 18.43 10.48
C ARG A 140 13.19 18.21 9.37
N LYS A 141 13.45 16.94 8.99
CA LYS A 141 14.37 16.62 7.89
C LYS A 141 13.80 17.09 6.55
N ALA A 142 12.50 16.86 6.30
CA ALA A 142 11.86 17.29 5.05
C ALA A 142 11.94 18.81 4.85
N ARG A 143 11.65 19.61 5.88
CA ARG A 143 11.72 21.08 5.80
C ARG A 143 13.08 21.60 5.38
N LYS A 144 14.16 21.00 5.86
CA LYS A 144 15.53 21.43 5.47
C LYS A 144 15.73 21.40 3.95
N TYR A 145 15.15 20.40 3.26
CA TYR A 145 15.30 20.24 1.82
C TYR A 145 14.40 21.17 0.99
N VAL A 146 13.37 21.76 1.59
CA VAL A 146 12.56 22.78 0.90
C VAL A 146 13.34 24.10 0.79
N TYR A 147 14.16 24.42 1.80
CA TYR A 147 14.90 25.69 1.89
C TYR A 147 16.35 25.62 1.41
N GLN A 148 16.81 24.43 1.02
CA GLN A 148 18.09 24.25 0.32
C GLN A 148 17.94 24.44 -1.19
#